data_55b7c9115e80316318eaa53ac1bab7d6
#
_entry.id   55b7c9115e80316318eaa53ac1bab7d6
#
_cell.length_a   1.000
_cell.length_b   1.000
_cell.length_c   1.000
_cell.angle_alpha   90.00
_cell.angle_beta   90.00
_cell.angle_gamma   90.00
#
_symmetry.space_group_name_H-M   'P 1'
#
loop_
_entity.id
_entity.type
_entity.pdbx_description
1 polymer ?
#
loop_
_entity_poly.entity_id
_entity_poly.type
_entity_poly.pdbx_seq_one_letter_code
_entity_poly.pdbx_strand_id
1 'polypeptide(L)'
;TLLEWAVGHGALQPADLLVALEGSGSYGAGLCRHLLAAGCSVREVSRPNRQLRRQHGKDDWIDAEMAARSLLAGTATAEPKTSDGPVEMLRLLKSTKDSAVHARTRAINQLKALLVTVPTALREQLQTLRNKELLERCAQLRPGAIATPLAAARLALRSLARRIQQLSAEIEALVLQLDAITNELAPQLTAAKGIGTDNASALLIAAGDNPPTTALRSGLCVLVRCGTHARQLRQNPSASVEPRWQPSSE
;
A
#
# COMPACT_ATOMS: atom_id res chain seq x y z
N THR A 1 -16.16 29.72 -6.48
CA THR A 1 -15.18 28.61 -6.42
C THR A 1 -13.88 29.09 -5.77
N LEU A 2 -12.95 28.14 -5.41
CA LEU A 2 -11.63 28.48 -4.87
C LEU A 2 -10.84 29.36 -5.86
N LEU A 3 -10.94 29.09 -7.16
CA LEU A 3 -10.27 29.85 -8.22
C LEU A 3 -10.83 31.26 -8.35
N GLU A 4 -12.15 31.42 -8.32
CA GLU A 4 -12.79 32.76 -8.33
C GLU A 4 -12.41 33.60 -7.10
N TRP A 5 -12.34 32.95 -5.93
CA TRP A 5 -11.86 33.60 -4.72
C TRP A 5 -10.41 34.09 -4.86
N ALA A 6 -9.52 33.24 -5.38
CA ALA A 6 -8.12 33.59 -5.57
C ALA A 6 -7.90 34.70 -6.59
N VAL A 7 -8.65 34.70 -7.69
CA VAL A 7 -8.67 35.78 -8.69
C VAL A 7 -9.15 37.09 -8.06
N GLY A 8 -10.19 37.03 -7.22
CA GLY A 8 -10.70 38.20 -6.48
C GLY A 8 -9.71 38.77 -5.44
N HIS A 9 -8.67 38.01 -5.06
CA HIS A 9 -7.65 38.38 -4.06
C HIS A 9 -6.28 38.66 -4.68
N GLY A 10 -6.21 38.95 -5.98
CA GLY A 10 -4.98 39.45 -6.62
C GLY A 10 -4.32 38.52 -7.65
N ALA A 11 -4.81 37.32 -7.85
CA ALA A 11 -4.38 36.49 -8.96
C ALA A 11 -5.05 36.98 -10.25
N LEU A 12 -4.26 37.27 -11.29
CA LEU A 12 -4.79 37.76 -12.58
C LEU A 12 -5.39 36.58 -13.38
N GLN A 13 -4.78 35.41 -13.31
CA GLN A 13 -5.21 34.20 -14.00
C GLN A 13 -4.85 32.95 -13.17
N PRO A 14 -5.50 31.78 -13.40
CA PRO A 14 -5.13 30.53 -12.74
C PRO A 14 -3.66 30.14 -12.90
N ALA A 15 -3.04 30.50 -14.03
CA ALA A 15 -1.61 30.26 -14.29
C ALA A 15 -0.66 31.03 -13.36
N ASP A 16 -1.13 32.12 -12.77
CA ASP A 16 -0.36 32.92 -11.81
C ASP A 16 -0.40 32.33 -10.40
N LEU A 17 -1.28 31.33 -10.18
CA LEU A 17 -1.42 30.70 -8.87
C LEU A 17 -0.39 29.60 -8.66
N LEU A 18 0.37 29.73 -7.56
CA LEU A 18 1.20 28.68 -7.02
C LEU A 18 0.56 28.14 -5.75
N VAL A 19 0.13 26.87 -5.79
CA VAL A 19 -0.64 26.25 -4.73
C VAL A 19 0.17 25.18 -4.01
N ALA A 20 0.27 25.28 -2.68
CA ALA A 20 0.80 24.23 -1.82
C ALA A 20 -0.30 23.24 -1.49
N LEU A 21 -0.09 21.95 -1.75
CA LEU A 21 -1.08 20.93 -1.50
C LEU A 21 -0.48 19.76 -0.70
N GLU A 22 -1.08 19.44 0.45
CA GLU A 22 -0.76 18.23 1.21
C GLU A 22 -1.60 17.05 0.69
N GLY A 23 -0.97 15.89 0.56
CA GLY A 23 -1.65 14.65 0.22
C GLY A 23 -2.23 14.61 -1.20
N SER A 24 -1.51 15.18 -2.16
CA SER A 24 -1.88 15.20 -3.59
C SER A 24 -2.17 13.80 -4.17
N GLY A 25 -1.58 12.75 -3.61
CA GLY A 25 -1.82 11.35 -3.99
C GLY A 25 -2.92 10.65 -3.17
N SER A 26 -3.67 11.36 -2.31
CA SER A 26 -4.71 10.79 -1.46
C SER A 26 -5.97 11.67 -1.42
N TYR A 27 -6.31 12.23 -0.27
CA TYR A 27 -7.50 13.10 -0.12
C TYR A 27 -7.44 14.37 -0.97
N GLY A 28 -6.24 14.91 -1.22
CA GLY A 28 -6.02 16.07 -2.09
C GLY A 28 -6.00 15.77 -3.59
N ALA A 29 -6.09 14.50 -4.01
CA ALA A 29 -5.91 14.12 -5.42
C ALA A 29 -6.95 14.75 -6.35
N GLY A 30 -8.21 14.85 -5.93
CA GLY A 30 -9.27 15.47 -6.70
C GLY A 30 -9.02 16.97 -6.91
N LEU A 31 -8.63 17.67 -5.84
CA LEU A 31 -8.28 19.09 -5.89
C LEU A 31 -7.02 19.32 -6.73
N CYS A 32 -6.00 18.48 -6.56
CA CYS A 32 -4.77 18.56 -7.36
C CYS A 32 -5.06 18.50 -8.87
N ARG A 33 -5.82 17.49 -9.30
CA ARG A 33 -6.21 17.35 -10.72
C ARG A 33 -7.01 18.54 -11.22
N HIS A 34 -7.93 19.06 -10.41
CA HIS A 34 -8.73 20.24 -10.78
C HIS A 34 -7.86 21.49 -10.96
N LEU A 35 -6.91 21.74 -10.05
CA LEU A 35 -5.99 22.88 -10.13
C LEU A 35 -5.05 22.76 -11.33
N LEU A 36 -4.46 21.59 -11.56
CA LEU A 36 -3.61 21.34 -12.71
C LEU A 36 -4.37 21.51 -14.04
N ALA A 37 -5.58 20.99 -14.14
CA ALA A 37 -6.45 21.17 -15.31
C ALA A 37 -6.84 22.63 -15.56
N ALA A 38 -6.91 23.45 -14.51
CA ALA A 38 -7.13 24.88 -14.61
C ALA A 38 -5.86 25.68 -14.96
N GLY A 39 -4.69 25.03 -15.08
CA GLY A 39 -3.42 25.67 -15.40
C GLY A 39 -2.63 26.19 -14.19
N CYS A 40 -3.08 25.92 -12.96
CA CYS A 40 -2.33 26.34 -11.77
C CYS A 40 -1.04 25.55 -11.59
N SER A 41 -0.02 26.21 -11.05
CA SER A 41 1.18 25.52 -10.57
C SER A 41 0.93 24.92 -9.19
N VAL A 42 1.10 23.60 -9.03
CA VAL A 42 0.90 22.90 -7.75
C VAL A 42 2.23 22.34 -7.25
N ARG A 43 2.49 22.48 -5.97
CA ARG A 43 3.63 21.85 -5.29
C ARG A 43 3.12 20.98 -4.14
N GLU A 44 3.67 19.78 -4.05
CA GLU A 44 3.35 18.88 -2.95
C GLU A 44 4.15 19.24 -1.71
N VAL A 45 3.44 19.38 -0.59
CA VAL A 45 4.05 19.67 0.71
C VAL A 45 4.02 18.41 1.55
N SER A 46 5.19 17.99 2.04
CA SER A 46 5.30 16.92 3.00
C SER A 46 4.63 17.33 4.32
N ARG A 47 4.03 16.36 5.01
CA ARG A 47 3.42 16.60 6.32
C ARG A 47 4.34 17.38 7.25
N PRO A 48 3.84 18.42 7.93
CA PRO A 48 4.62 19.20 8.87
C PRO A 48 5.25 18.32 9.95
N ASN A 49 6.41 18.76 10.47
CA ASN A 49 7.12 18.05 11.51
C ASN A 49 6.20 17.80 12.72
N ARG A 50 6.19 16.58 13.26
CA ARG A 50 5.38 16.19 14.43
C ARG A 50 5.58 17.09 15.65
N GLN A 51 6.76 17.74 15.79
CA GLN A 51 7.04 18.65 16.89
C GLN A 51 6.22 19.94 16.79
N LEU A 52 6.09 20.51 15.59
CA LEU A 52 5.28 21.73 15.35
C LEU A 52 3.78 21.45 15.61
N ARG A 53 3.28 20.30 15.18
CA ARG A 53 1.90 19.87 15.48
C ARG A 53 1.63 19.69 16.99
N ARG A 54 2.63 19.28 17.78
CA ARG A 54 2.49 19.15 19.24
C ARG A 54 2.44 20.51 19.94
N GLN A 55 3.09 21.53 19.38
CA GLN A 55 3.14 22.87 19.97
C GLN A 55 1.89 23.71 19.65
N HIS A 56 1.32 23.55 18.47
CA HIS A 56 0.23 24.39 17.97
C HIS A 56 -1.14 23.71 17.90
N GLY A 57 -1.21 22.40 18.21
CA GLY A 57 -2.46 21.63 18.09
C GLY A 57 -2.71 21.17 16.65
N LYS A 58 -3.87 20.53 16.42
CA LYS A 58 -4.35 20.11 15.10
C LYS A 58 -5.40 21.12 14.65
N ASP A 59 -4.99 22.06 13.80
CA ASP A 59 -5.88 23.03 13.19
C ASP A 59 -5.57 23.11 11.69
N ASP A 60 -6.59 23.01 10.87
CA ASP A 60 -6.49 23.04 9.40
C ASP A 60 -5.93 24.39 8.91
N TRP A 61 -6.19 25.46 9.61
CA TRP A 61 -5.64 26.78 9.33
C TRP A 61 -4.11 26.82 9.47
N ILE A 62 -3.58 26.24 10.54
CA ILE A 62 -2.14 26.17 10.81
C ILE A 62 -1.45 25.30 9.76
N ASP A 63 -2.05 24.16 9.40
CA ASP A 63 -1.50 23.29 8.34
C ASP A 63 -1.47 24.01 6.99
N ALA A 64 -2.48 24.80 6.63
CA ALA A 64 -2.53 25.60 5.41
C ALA A 64 -1.49 26.74 5.41
N GLU A 65 -1.33 27.45 6.54
CA GLU A 65 -0.32 28.50 6.68
C GLU A 65 1.11 27.95 6.55
N MET A 66 1.38 26.81 7.19
CA MET A 66 2.68 26.14 7.09
C MET A 66 2.99 25.68 5.66
N ALA A 67 1.98 25.18 4.95
CA ALA A 67 2.11 24.82 3.55
C ALA A 67 2.47 26.03 2.68
N ALA A 68 1.77 27.15 2.85
CA ALA A 68 2.06 28.40 2.15
C ALA A 68 3.46 28.95 2.47
N ARG A 69 3.86 28.94 3.75
CA ARG A 69 5.21 29.37 4.16
C ARG A 69 6.30 28.49 3.56
N SER A 70 6.10 27.20 3.40
CA SER A 70 7.09 26.32 2.77
C SER A 70 7.27 26.58 1.27
N LEU A 71 6.22 27.05 0.57
CA LEU A 71 6.34 27.57 -0.79
C LEU A 71 7.17 28.86 -0.84
N LEU A 72 6.84 29.83 0.01
CA LEU A 72 7.54 31.12 0.07
C LEU A 72 9.02 30.95 0.44
N ALA A 73 9.34 29.97 1.29
CA ALA A 73 10.70 29.62 1.66
C ALA A 73 11.45 28.80 0.58
N GLY A 74 10.79 28.42 -0.51
CA GLY A 74 11.38 27.60 -1.58
C GLY A 74 11.71 26.17 -1.16
N THR A 75 11.17 25.69 -0.03
CA THR A 75 11.41 24.33 0.46
C THR A 75 10.44 23.30 -0.13
N ALA A 76 9.27 23.73 -0.60
CA ALA A 76 8.29 22.90 -1.30
C ALA A 76 8.59 22.88 -2.80
N THR A 77 9.45 21.98 -3.23
CA THR A 77 9.89 21.85 -4.63
C THR A 77 9.27 20.66 -5.36
N ALA A 78 8.66 19.71 -4.61
CA ALA A 78 8.13 18.49 -5.18
C ALA A 78 6.88 18.77 -6.04
N GLU A 79 6.90 18.27 -7.27
CA GLU A 79 5.72 18.27 -8.12
C GLU A 79 4.80 17.10 -7.73
N PRO A 80 3.47 17.34 -7.66
CA PRO A 80 2.53 16.28 -7.38
C PRO A 80 2.56 15.25 -8.50
N LYS A 81 2.39 13.97 -8.13
CA LYS A 81 2.19 12.89 -9.11
C LYS A 81 0.86 13.13 -9.82
N THR A 82 0.83 12.94 -11.13
CA THR A 82 -0.39 13.12 -11.95
C THR A 82 -1.49 12.16 -11.54
N SER A 83 -1.13 10.97 -11.07
CA SER A 83 -2.05 9.92 -10.61
C SER A 83 -3.16 9.58 -11.62
N ASP A 84 -2.84 9.60 -12.91
CA ASP A 84 -3.72 9.33 -14.05
C ASP A 84 -3.11 8.32 -15.04
N GLY A 85 -1.85 7.94 -14.84
CA GLY A 85 -1.09 7.03 -15.69
C GLY A 85 -1.13 5.56 -15.25
N PRO A 86 -0.39 4.71 -15.97
CA PRO A 86 -0.33 3.27 -15.71
C PRO A 86 0.28 2.93 -14.34
N VAL A 87 1.10 3.80 -13.76
CA VAL A 87 1.60 3.60 -12.38
C VAL A 87 0.49 3.74 -11.36
N GLU A 88 -0.50 4.63 -11.60
CA GLU A 88 -1.67 4.71 -10.74
C GLU A 88 -2.55 3.45 -10.87
N MET A 89 -2.67 2.87 -12.07
CA MET A 89 -3.33 1.57 -12.24
C MET A 89 -2.66 0.49 -11.39
N LEU A 90 -1.31 0.42 -11.41
CA LEU A 90 -0.56 -0.49 -10.55
C LEU A 90 -0.81 -0.24 -9.07
N ARG A 91 -0.86 1.03 -8.63
CA ARG A 91 -1.10 1.40 -7.24
C ARG A 91 -2.46 0.93 -6.74
N LEU A 92 -3.51 1.15 -7.54
CA LEU A 92 -4.88 0.73 -7.21
C LEU A 92 -5.00 -0.79 -7.11
N LEU A 93 -4.52 -1.51 -8.12
CA LEU A 93 -4.57 -2.97 -8.16
C LEU A 93 -3.73 -3.60 -7.04
N LYS A 94 -2.51 -3.09 -6.81
CA LYS A 94 -1.65 -3.60 -5.75
C LYS A 94 -2.24 -3.36 -4.37
N SER A 95 -2.80 -2.19 -4.10
CA SER A 95 -3.47 -1.89 -2.83
C SER A 95 -4.63 -2.84 -2.57
N THR A 96 -5.45 -3.11 -3.59
CA THR A 96 -6.58 -4.05 -3.52
C THR A 96 -6.07 -5.48 -3.28
N LYS A 97 -5.06 -5.91 -4.03
CA LYS A 97 -4.44 -7.24 -3.86
C LYS A 97 -3.88 -7.42 -2.46
N ASP A 98 -3.15 -6.44 -1.93
CA ASP A 98 -2.55 -6.52 -0.59
C ASP A 98 -3.64 -6.60 0.50
N SER A 99 -4.73 -5.86 0.34
CA SER A 99 -5.91 -5.96 1.21
C SER A 99 -6.53 -7.36 1.19
N ALA A 100 -6.70 -7.96 0.01
CA ALA A 100 -7.22 -9.32 -0.17
C ALA A 100 -6.28 -10.36 0.46
N VAL A 101 -4.95 -10.23 0.32
CA VAL A 101 -3.95 -11.10 0.95
C VAL A 101 -4.05 -11.03 2.48
N HIS A 102 -4.18 -9.83 3.05
CA HIS A 102 -4.36 -9.68 4.50
C HIS A 102 -5.68 -10.27 4.99
N ALA A 103 -6.76 -10.09 4.24
CA ALA A 103 -8.07 -10.67 4.56
C ALA A 103 -8.03 -12.21 4.50
N ARG A 104 -7.38 -12.78 3.48
CA ARG A 104 -7.18 -14.23 3.34
C ARG A 104 -6.37 -14.80 4.50
N THR A 105 -5.27 -14.16 4.87
CA THR A 105 -4.43 -14.58 5.99
C THR A 105 -5.21 -14.60 7.31
N ARG A 106 -6.01 -13.56 7.56
CA ARG A 106 -6.90 -13.52 8.74
C ARG A 106 -7.91 -14.64 8.73
N ALA A 107 -8.56 -14.90 7.59
CA ALA A 107 -9.55 -15.97 7.45
C ALA A 107 -8.91 -17.36 7.65
N ILE A 108 -7.70 -17.62 7.16
CA ILE A 108 -6.95 -18.86 7.39
C ILE A 108 -6.65 -19.06 8.88
N ASN A 109 -6.17 -18.02 9.55
CA ASN A 109 -5.87 -18.08 10.97
C ASN A 109 -7.13 -18.33 11.80
N GLN A 110 -8.24 -17.68 11.45
CA GLN A 110 -9.53 -17.88 12.08
C GLN A 110 -10.06 -19.32 11.87
N LEU A 111 -9.92 -19.88 10.67
CA LEU A 111 -10.30 -21.27 10.37
C LEU A 111 -9.48 -22.25 11.22
N LYS A 112 -8.16 -22.04 11.30
CA LYS A 112 -7.26 -22.87 12.12
C LYS A 112 -7.60 -22.77 13.61
N ALA A 113 -7.89 -21.58 14.13
CA ALA A 113 -8.29 -21.39 15.52
C ALA A 113 -9.64 -22.08 15.82
N LEU A 114 -10.59 -21.98 14.89
CA LEU A 114 -11.89 -22.65 15.04
C LEU A 114 -11.75 -24.18 15.05
N LEU A 115 -10.86 -24.73 14.22
CA LEU A 115 -10.59 -26.19 14.20
C LEU A 115 -10.14 -26.75 15.56
N VAL A 116 -9.49 -25.95 16.38
CA VAL A 116 -9.07 -26.37 17.72
C VAL A 116 -10.26 -26.54 18.67
N THR A 117 -11.30 -25.72 18.50
CA THR A 117 -12.44 -25.60 19.41
C THR A 117 -13.69 -26.37 18.97
N VAL A 118 -13.74 -26.89 17.73
CA VAL A 118 -14.88 -27.68 17.23
C VAL A 118 -14.99 -29.04 17.94
N PRO A 119 -16.19 -29.68 17.95
CA PRO A 119 -16.38 -31.00 18.52
C PRO A 119 -15.37 -32.03 18.01
N THR A 120 -14.87 -32.89 18.91
CA THR A 120 -13.74 -33.81 18.69
C THR A 120 -13.90 -34.64 17.42
N ALA A 121 -15.08 -35.25 17.20
CA ALA A 121 -15.32 -36.06 16.01
C ALA A 121 -15.14 -35.32 14.69
N LEU A 122 -15.47 -34.00 14.63
CA LEU A 122 -15.25 -33.19 13.45
C LEU A 122 -13.78 -32.78 13.33
N ARG A 123 -13.13 -32.47 14.45
CA ARG A 123 -11.71 -32.13 14.50
C ARG A 123 -10.84 -33.26 14.00
N GLU A 124 -11.05 -34.49 14.47
CA GLU A 124 -10.32 -35.69 14.08
C GLU A 124 -10.39 -35.97 12.58
N GLN A 125 -11.57 -35.73 11.97
CA GLN A 125 -11.76 -35.87 10.53
C GLN A 125 -10.99 -34.84 9.70
N LEU A 126 -10.75 -33.64 10.23
CA LEU A 126 -10.19 -32.51 9.49
C LEU A 126 -8.72 -32.25 9.78
N GLN A 127 -8.23 -32.57 10.99
CA GLN A 127 -6.87 -32.24 11.43
C GLN A 127 -5.76 -32.99 10.65
N THR A 128 -6.06 -34.12 10.04
CA THR A 128 -5.11 -34.93 9.27
C THR A 128 -4.94 -34.42 7.84
N LEU A 129 -5.83 -33.55 7.38
CA LEU A 129 -5.85 -33.06 6.01
C LEU A 129 -4.81 -31.95 5.81
N ARG A 130 -4.18 -31.94 4.61
CA ARG A 130 -3.29 -30.83 4.20
C ARG A 130 -4.10 -29.59 3.87
N ASN A 131 -3.46 -28.42 3.88
CA ASN A 131 -4.14 -27.11 3.75
C ASN A 131 -5.14 -27.05 2.57
N LYS A 132 -4.80 -27.57 1.38
CA LYS A 132 -5.67 -27.55 0.19
C LYS A 132 -6.87 -28.46 0.41
N GLU A 133 -6.64 -29.72 0.77
CA GLU A 133 -7.68 -30.71 1.03
C GLU A 133 -8.59 -30.28 2.18
N LEU A 134 -8.01 -29.70 3.23
CA LEU A 134 -8.76 -29.14 4.35
C LEU A 134 -9.74 -28.05 3.90
N LEU A 135 -9.30 -27.10 3.08
CA LEU A 135 -10.16 -26.05 2.56
C LEU A 135 -11.28 -26.60 1.68
N GLU A 136 -10.97 -27.52 0.79
CA GLU A 136 -11.94 -28.18 -0.09
C GLU A 136 -12.98 -28.95 0.75
N ARG A 137 -12.53 -29.72 1.74
CA ARG A 137 -13.41 -30.47 2.62
C ARG A 137 -14.28 -29.56 3.49
N CYS A 138 -13.72 -28.50 4.06
CA CYS A 138 -14.48 -27.51 4.81
C CYS A 138 -15.54 -26.80 3.94
N ALA A 139 -15.21 -26.44 2.70
CA ALA A 139 -16.14 -25.78 1.77
C ALA A 139 -17.34 -26.65 1.40
N GLN A 140 -17.20 -27.99 1.46
CA GLN A 140 -18.24 -28.99 1.15
C GLN A 140 -19.07 -29.43 2.36
N LEU A 141 -18.73 -28.98 3.58
CA LEU A 141 -19.48 -29.35 4.79
C LEU A 141 -20.96 -28.97 4.64
N ARG A 142 -21.82 -29.89 5.04
CA ARG A 142 -23.29 -29.71 5.08
C ARG A 142 -23.73 -29.48 6.54
N PRO A 143 -24.08 -28.23 6.92
CA PRO A 143 -24.42 -27.93 8.31
C PRO A 143 -25.77 -28.52 8.75
N GLY A 144 -26.72 -28.66 7.82
CA GLY A 144 -28.12 -29.00 8.17
C GLY A 144 -28.81 -27.83 8.89
N ALA A 145 -29.86 -28.14 9.65
CA ALA A 145 -30.52 -27.18 10.53
C ALA A 145 -29.59 -26.78 11.68
N ILE A 146 -29.54 -25.51 12.01
CA ILE A 146 -28.64 -24.96 13.05
C ILE A 146 -29.30 -25.13 14.43
N ALA A 147 -29.33 -26.35 14.90
CA ALA A 147 -29.90 -26.72 16.22
C ALA A 147 -28.82 -27.24 17.20
N THR A 148 -27.58 -27.42 16.74
CA THR A 148 -26.51 -27.98 17.56
C THR A 148 -25.19 -27.23 17.35
N PRO A 149 -24.27 -27.22 18.35
CA PRO A 149 -22.93 -26.66 18.18
C PRO A 149 -22.16 -27.26 16.98
N LEU A 150 -22.36 -28.53 16.69
CA LEU A 150 -21.77 -29.23 15.55
C LEU A 150 -22.27 -28.64 14.21
N ALA A 151 -23.57 -28.39 14.09
CA ALA A 151 -24.16 -27.78 12.88
C ALA A 151 -23.61 -26.33 12.68
N ALA A 152 -23.55 -25.56 13.77
CA ALA A 152 -22.97 -24.23 13.76
C ALA A 152 -21.48 -24.24 13.37
N ALA A 153 -20.68 -25.15 13.92
CA ALA A 153 -19.27 -25.33 13.58
C ALA A 153 -19.07 -25.68 12.10
N ARG A 154 -19.88 -26.58 11.55
CA ARG A 154 -19.86 -26.94 10.12
C ARG A 154 -20.19 -25.73 9.25
N LEU A 155 -21.15 -24.89 9.62
CA LEU A 155 -21.51 -23.68 8.89
C LEU A 155 -20.38 -22.67 8.93
N ALA A 156 -19.79 -22.42 10.09
CA ALA A 156 -18.71 -21.48 10.27
C ALA A 156 -17.45 -21.87 9.46
N LEU A 157 -17.02 -23.15 9.56
CA LEU A 157 -15.90 -23.67 8.78
C LEU A 157 -16.15 -23.57 7.27
N ARG A 158 -17.36 -23.90 6.81
CA ARG A 158 -17.74 -23.78 5.40
C ARG A 158 -17.68 -22.33 4.93
N SER A 159 -18.21 -21.41 5.72
CA SER A 159 -18.19 -19.97 5.39
C SER A 159 -16.77 -19.44 5.26
N LEU A 160 -15.90 -19.77 6.24
CA LEU A 160 -14.49 -19.37 6.20
C LEU A 160 -13.75 -19.99 5.00
N ALA A 161 -13.94 -21.26 4.74
CA ALA A 161 -13.29 -21.94 3.61
C ALA A 161 -13.68 -21.34 2.27
N ARG A 162 -14.96 -21.08 2.03
CA ARG A 162 -15.44 -20.41 0.81
C ARG A 162 -14.90 -19.00 0.66
N ARG A 163 -14.86 -18.24 1.77
CA ARG A 163 -14.26 -16.90 1.76
C ARG A 163 -12.77 -16.96 1.40
N ILE A 164 -12.02 -17.93 1.90
CA ILE A 164 -10.60 -18.12 1.55
C ILE A 164 -10.45 -18.44 0.06
N GLN A 165 -11.32 -19.30 -0.49
CA GLN A 165 -11.31 -19.64 -1.90
C GLN A 165 -11.62 -18.41 -2.79
N GLN A 166 -12.63 -17.62 -2.44
CA GLN A 166 -12.97 -16.38 -3.15
C GLN A 166 -11.82 -15.38 -3.14
N LEU A 167 -11.23 -15.13 -1.96
CA LEU A 167 -10.09 -14.23 -1.84
C LEU A 167 -8.87 -14.74 -2.62
N SER A 168 -8.67 -16.05 -2.72
CA SER A 168 -7.58 -16.63 -3.52
C SER A 168 -7.79 -16.39 -5.01
N ALA A 169 -9.00 -16.60 -5.51
CA ALA A 169 -9.33 -16.31 -6.92
C ALA A 169 -9.23 -14.81 -7.24
N GLU A 170 -9.66 -13.94 -6.33
CA GLU A 170 -9.51 -12.50 -6.47
C GLU A 170 -8.04 -12.07 -6.55
N ILE A 171 -7.19 -12.62 -5.66
CA ILE A 171 -5.74 -12.34 -5.66
C ILE A 171 -5.11 -12.79 -6.98
N GLU A 172 -5.45 -13.99 -7.47
CA GLU A 172 -4.93 -14.51 -8.74
C GLU A 172 -5.33 -13.60 -9.92
N ALA A 173 -6.58 -13.17 -9.98
CA ALA A 173 -7.05 -12.25 -11.03
C ALA A 173 -6.31 -10.91 -10.98
N LEU A 174 -6.10 -10.34 -9.78
CA LEU A 174 -5.37 -9.08 -9.62
C LEU A 174 -3.88 -9.23 -9.97
N VAL A 175 -3.26 -10.36 -9.63
CA VAL A 175 -1.86 -10.66 -10.01
C VAL A 175 -1.70 -10.71 -11.51
N LEU A 176 -2.63 -11.33 -12.25
CA LEU A 176 -2.58 -11.37 -13.71
C LEU A 176 -2.61 -9.96 -14.33
N GLN A 177 -3.45 -9.06 -13.81
CA GLN A 177 -3.49 -7.67 -14.27
C GLN A 177 -2.21 -6.90 -13.93
N LEU A 178 -1.71 -7.06 -12.71
CA LEU A 178 -0.43 -6.46 -12.30
C LEU A 178 0.72 -6.94 -13.17
N ASP A 179 0.75 -8.23 -13.50
CA ASP A 179 1.76 -8.84 -14.36
C ASP A 179 1.74 -8.23 -15.76
N ALA A 180 0.56 -8.13 -16.38
CA ALA A 180 0.39 -7.55 -17.70
C ALA A 180 0.91 -6.10 -17.75
N ILE A 181 0.44 -5.25 -16.82
CA ILE A 181 0.83 -3.83 -16.79
C ILE A 181 2.33 -3.68 -16.48
N THR A 182 2.86 -4.46 -15.53
CA THR A 182 4.27 -4.37 -15.14
C THR A 182 5.19 -4.80 -16.27
N ASN A 183 4.84 -5.85 -17.02
CA ASN A 183 5.61 -6.32 -18.18
C ASN A 183 5.56 -5.34 -19.35
N GLU A 184 4.45 -4.64 -19.53
CA GLU A 184 4.33 -3.59 -20.56
C GLU A 184 5.20 -2.37 -20.20
N LEU A 185 5.16 -1.93 -18.93
CA LEU A 185 5.86 -0.73 -18.47
C LEU A 185 7.36 -0.92 -18.30
N ALA A 186 7.77 -2.06 -17.79
CA ALA A 186 9.16 -2.30 -17.40
C ALA A 186 9.59 -3.76 -17.62
N PRO A 187 9.62 -4.28 -18.87
CA PRO A 187 9.99 -5.67 -19.15
C PRO A 187 11.40 -6.01 -18.67
N GLN A 188 12.31 -5.04 -18.67
CA GLN A 188 13.68 -5.23 -18.18
C GLN A 188 13.74 -5.45 -16.67
N LEU A 189 12.79 -4.87 -15.91
CA LEU A 189 12.72 -5.01 -14.46
C LEU A 189 12.22 -6.40 -14.07
N THR A 190 11.21 -6.92 -14.77
CA THR A 190 10.67 -8.27 -14.56
C THR A 190 11.62 -9.38 -15.05
N ALA A 191 12.44 -9.11 -16.07
CA ALA A 191 13.48 -10.01 -16.52
C ALA A 191 14.66 -10.14 -15.53
N ALA A 192 14.81 -9.20 -14.60
CA ALA A 192 15.89 -9.24 -13.64
C ALA A 192 15.68 -10.35 -12.59
N LYS A 193 16.71 -11.19 -12.40
CA LYS A 193 16.64 -12.33 -11.48
C LYS A 193 16.28 -11.89 -10.05
N GLY A 194 15.19 -12.45 -9.53
CA GLY A 194 14.72 -12.18 -8.16
C GLY A 194 13.73 -11.01 -8.04
N ILE A 195 13.38 -10.34 -9.11
CA ILE A 195 12.35 -9.32 -9.15
C ILE A 195 11.09 -9.94 -9.77
N GLY A 196 10.13 -10.31 -8.91
CA GLY A 196 8.80 -10.71 -9.37
C GLY A 196 7.87 -9.50 -9.52
N THR A 197 6.71 -9.71 -10.12
CA THR A 197 5.67 -8.69 -10.38
C THR A 197 5.38 -7.81 -9.18
N ASP A 198 5.29 -8.39 -8.00
CA ASP A 198 4.95 -7.66 -6.77
C ASP A 198 6.02 -6.63 -6.37
N ASN A 199 7.29 -7.03 -6.49
CA ASN A 199 8.42 -6.14 -6.21
C ASN A 199 8.57 -5.10 -7.34
N ALA A 200 8.41 -5.51 -8.59
CA ALA A 200 8.48 -4.62 -9.74
C ALA A 200 7.39 -3.54 -9.68
N SER A 201 6.15 -3.93 -9.40
CA SER A 201 5.03 -3.00 -9.19
C SER A 201 5.32 -2.03 -8.05
N ALA A 202 5.85 -2.51 -6.92
CA ALA A 202 6.19 -1.65 -5.77
C ALA A 202 7.28 -0.61 -6.13
N LEU A 203 8.29 -1.02 -6.90
CA LEU A 203 9.34 -0.11 -7.38
C LEU A 203 8.80 0.95 -8.34
N LEU A 204 7.94 0.54 -9.29
CA LEU A 204 7.30 1.47 -10.24
C LEU A 204 6.39 2.48 -9.51
N ILE A 205 5.61 2.03 -8.54
CA ILE A 205 4.76 2.91 -7.72
C ILE A 205 5.62 3.90 -6.92
N ALA A 206 6.75 3.45 -6.37
CA ALA A 206 7.67 4.34 -5.64
C ALA A 206 8.32 5.38 -6.56
N ALA A 207 8.69 4.98 -7.79
CA ALA A 207 9.24 5.90 -8.79
C ALA A 207 8.21 6.93 -9.27
N GLY A 208 6.94 6.53 -9.44
CA GLY A 208 5.86 7.38 -9.91
C GLY A 208 5.83 7.58 -11.43
N ASP A 209 4.82 8.30 -11.91
CA ASP A 209 4.60 8.58 -13.33
C ASP A 209 5.46 9.74 -13.87
N ASN A 210 6.10 10.52 -13.01
CA ASN A 210 6.92 11.66 -13.39
C ASN A 210 8.39 11.25 -13.48
N PRO A 211 8.92 10.86 -14.63
CA PRO A 211 10.34 10.61 -14.77
C PRO A 211 11.12 11.91 -15.01
N PRO A 212 11.91 12.40 -14.08
CA PRO A 212 13.13 13.07 -14.50
C PRO A 212 14.02 11.95 -15.07
N THR A 213 14.11 11.92 -16.35
CA THR A 213 14.68 10.85 -17.21
C THR A 213 16.11 10.40 -16.85
N THR A 214 16.80 11.11 -15.97
CA THR A 214 18.17 10.81 -15.55
C THR A 214 18.26 10.29 -14.09
N ALA A 215 17.34 10.69 -13.20
CA ALA A 215 17.37 10.28 -11.80
C ALA A 215 16.77 8.88 -11.56
N LEU A 216 15.88 8.44 -12.43
CA LEU A 216 15.28 7.09 -12.34
C LEU A 216 16.28 5.96 -12.53
N ARG A 217 17.27 6.12 -13.42
CA ARG A 217 18.33 5.11 -13.61
C ARG A 217 19.21 4.94 -12.38
N SER A 218 19.58 6.04 -11.72
CA SER A 218 20.38 6.01 -10.49
C SER A 218 19.53 5.66 -9.25
N GLY A 219 18.32 6.18 -9.13
CA GLY A 219 17.41 5.87 -8.02
C GLY A 219 16.90 4.43 -8.03
N LEU A 220 16.56 3.89 -9.20
CA LEU A 220 16.18 2.48 -9.34
C LEU A 220 17.34 1.54 -9.03
N CYS A 221 18.57 1.89 -9.42
CA CYS A 221 19.78 1.13 -9.10
C CYS A 221 20.05 1.11 -7.58
N VAL A 222 19.79 2.19 -6.86
CA VAL A 222 19.93 2.28 -5.41
C VAL A 222 18.85 1.43 -4.71
N LEU A 223 17.61 1.50 -5.15
CA LEU A 223 16.50 0.70 -4.58
C LEU A 223 16.67 -0.80 -4.81
N VAL A 224 17.13 -1.20 -5.98
CA VAL A 224 17.47 -2.60 -6.28
C VAL A 224 18.64 -3.07 -5.41
N ARG A 225 19.65 -2.24 -5.22
CA ARG A 225 20.81 -2.55 -4.36
C ARG A 225 20.45 -2.64 -2.87
N CYS A 226 19.57 -1.75 -2.38
CA CYS A 226 19.04 -1.84 -1.01
C CYS A 226 18.14 -3.05 -0.80
N GLY A 227 17.33 -3.44 -1.79
CA GLY A 227 16.47 -4.63 -1.72
C GLY A 227 17.26 -5.95 -1.63
N THR A 228 18.39 -6.04 -2.30
CA THR A 228 19.30 -7.20 -2.21
C THR A 228 20.02 -7.27 -0.85
N HIS A 229 20.38 -6.12 -0.29
CA HIS A 229 21.05 -6.07 1.03
C HIS A 229 20.09 -6.42 2.18
N ALA A 230 18.83 -5.95 2.11
CA ALA A 230 17.79 -6.30 3.07
C ALA A 230 17.42 -7.80 3.05
N ARG A 231 17.60 -8.48 1.90
CA ARG A 231 17.41 -9.93 1.78
C ARG A 231 18.57 -10.72 2.39
N GLN A 232 19.81 -10.26 2.26
CA GLN A 232 20.98 -10.88 2.89
C GLN A 232 20.91 -10.80 4.42
N LEU A 233 20.42 -9.70 4.99
CA LEU A 233 20.21 -9.54 6.44
C LEU A 233 19.11 -10.46 6.99
N ARG A 234 18.08 -10.80 6.20
CA ARG A 234 17.04 -11.78 6.61
C ARG A 234 17.50 -13.23 6.51
N GLN A 235 18.51 -13.53 5.71
CA GLN A 235 19.05 -14.89 5.56
C GLN A 235 20.15 -15.21 6.58
N ASN A 236 20.65 -14.21 7.32
CA ASN A 236 21.70 -14.41 8.30
C ASN A 236 21.32 -13.73 9.65
N PRO A 237 20.41 -14.35 10.45
CA PRO A 237 19.95 -13.78 11.71
C PRO A 237 21.01 -13.71 12.81
N SER A 238 22.23 -14.25 12.57
CA SER A 238 23.35 -14.24 13.52
C SER A 238 24.29 -13.04 13.39
N ALA A 239 24.04 -12.10 12.47
CA ALA A 239 24.80 -10.85 12.36
C ALA A 239 24.12 -9.73 13.18
N SER A 240 23.87 -9.97 14.47
CA SER A 240 23.59 -8.93 15.43
C SER A 240 24.89 -8.19 15.74
N VAL A 241 25.04 -6.99 15.17
CA VAL A 241 26.08 -6.05 15.58
C VAL A 241 25.71 -5.57 16.97
N GLU A 242 26.36 -6.13 18.00
CA GLU A 242 26.33 -5.54 19.33
C GLU A 242 26.93 -4.13 19.26
N PRO A 243 26.25 -3.09 19.73
CA PRO A 243 26.87 -1.79 19.92
C PRO A 243 27.80 -1.91 21.13
N ARG A 244 29.09 -1.93 20.86
CA ARG A 244 30.14 -1.86 21.88
C ARG A 244 30.10 -0.49 22.54
N TRP A 245 29.36 -0.39 23.62
CA TRP A 245 29.39 0.77 24.52
C TRP A 245 30.67 0.70 25.35
N GLN A 246 31.63 1.60 25.13
CA GLN A 246 32.76 1.81 26.05
C GLN A 246 32.45 3.04 26.90
N PRO A 247 32.40 2.92 28.23
CA PRO A 247 32.36 4.11 29.10
C PRO A 247 33.76 4.72 29.14
N SER A 248 33.88 5.98 28.76
CA SER A 248 35.05 6.79 29.02
C SER A 248 35.15 7.07 30.50
N SER A 249 36.27 6.61 31.08
CA SER A 249 36.78 7.01 32.39
C SER A 249 37.25 8.48 32.31
N GLU A 250 36.59 9.34 33.06
CA GLU A 250 37.17 10.35 33.94
C GLU A 250 36.02 11.09 34.67
#